data_6e0e6b73ca3b93e36ceb113affbbc455
#
_entry.id   6e0e6b73ca3b93e36ceb113affbbc455
#
_cell.length_a   1.000
_cell.length_b   1.000
_cell.length_c   1.000
_cell.angle_alpha   90.00
_cell.angle_beta   90.00
_cell.angle_gamma   90.00
#
_symmetry.space_group_name_H-M   'P 1'
#
loop_
_entity.id
_entity.type
_entity.pdbx_description
1 polymer ?
#
loop_
_entity_poly.entity_id
_entity_poly.type
_entity_poly.pdbx_seq_one_letter_code
_entity_poly.pdbx_strand_id
1 'polypeptide(L)'
;MARVGILMGSDSDLPVMQKAAQMLEKFGVEYEMTIISAHRMPDVFVDYATKAEERGIQVIIAGAGGAAHLPGMCAALFDLPVIGIPIHTKSVGGVDSLYSIVQMPSGIPVATVAIDGAANAGILATKILSVSDMELRKKLKEYKVEMKDGVTAKAEKLDQLGYAEYIKQM
;
A
#
# COMPACT_ATOMS: atom_id res chain seq x y z
N MET A 1 8.79 -9.40 -14.89
CA MET A 1 8.78 -7.93 -15.09
C MET A 1 7.96 -7.32 -13.96
N ALA A 2 8.47 -6.30 -13.25
CA ALA A 2 7.74 -5.67 -12.16
C ALA A 2 6.36 -5.17 -12.64
N ARG A 3 5.32 -5.46 -11.86
CA ARG A 3 3.93 -5.05 -12.17
C ARG A 3 3.44 -3.94 -11.23
N VAL A 4 4.14 -3.74 -10.11
CA VAL A 4 3.81 -2.72 -9.11
C VAL A 4 5.03 -1.86 -8.83
N GLY A 5 4.85 -0.53 -8.89
CA GLY A 5 5.84 0.44 -8.45
C GLY A 5 5.55 0.86 -7.01
N ILE A 6 6.52 0.75 -6.10
CA ILE A 6 6.42 1.28 -4.73
C ILE A 6 7.31 2.51 -4.63
N LEU A 7 6.70 3.66 -4.33
CA LEU A 7 7.36 4.95 -4.35
C LEU A 7 7.19 5.68 -3.01
N MET A 8 8.28 6.27 -2.51
CA MET A 8 8.29 7.07 -1.29
C MET A 8 9.21 8.29 -1.44
N GLY A 9 8.89 9.36 -0.72
CA GLY A 9 9.65 10.63 -0.80
C GLY A 9 10.90 10.66 0.06
N SER A 10 11.03 9.73 1.03
CA SER A 10 12.13 9.64 1.98
C SER A 10 12.32 8.21 2.47
N ASP A 11 13.54 7.87 2.87
CA ASP A 11 13.87 6.61 3.54
C ASP A 11 13.20 6.47 4.92
N SER A 12 12.80 7.58 5.54
CA SER A 12 12.00 7.56 6.77
C SER A 12 10.67 6.83 6.63
N ASP A 13 10.15 6.71 5.41
CA ASP A 13 8.87 6.06 5.13
C ASP A 13 9.05 4.54 4.91
N LEU A 14 10.28 4.08 4.69
CA LEU A 14 10.59 2.69 4.39
C LEU A 14 10.08 1.68 5.43
N PRO A 15 10.13 1.95 6.76
CA PRO A 15 9.58 1.02 7.77
C PRO A 15 8.08 0.76 7.60
N VAL A 16 7.32 1.69 7.03
CA VAL A 16 5.91 1.53 6.67
C VAL A 16 5.79 0.84 5.32
N MET A 17 6.48 1.38 4.30
CA MET A 17 6.35 0.97 2.90
C MET A 17 6.77 -0.48 2.64
N GLN A 18 7.75 -1.01 3.39
CA GLN A 18 8.16 -2.42 3.31
C GLN A 18 6.99 -3.41 3.51
N LYS A 19 5.95 -3.03 4.28
CA LYS A 19 4.79 -3.90 4.50
C LYS A 19 3.98 -4.13 3.21
N ALA A 20 3.99 -3.16 2.28
CA ALA A 20 3.40 -3.35 0.96
C ALA A 20 4.20 -4.36 0.14
N ALA A 21 5.54 -4.25 0.14
CA ALA A 21 6.43 -5.20 -0.52
C ALA A 21 6.23 -6.62 0.01
N GLN A 22 6.22 -6.80 1.34
CA GLN A 22 5.99 -8.10 1.99
C GLN A 22 4.67 -8.75 1.55
N MET A 23 3.61 -7.95 1.39
CA MET A 23 2.35 -8.48 0.88
C MET A 23 2.41 -8.87 -0.60
N LEU A 24 3.09 -8.07 -1.43
CA LEU A 24 3.31 -8.43 -2.83
C LEU A 24 4.13 -9.71 -2.96
N GLU A 25 5.19 -9.86 -2.16
CA GLU A 25 6.00 -11.08 -2.07
C GLU A 25 5.15 -12.30 -1.66
N LYS A 26 4.30 -12.15 -0.64
CA LYS A 26 3.38 -13.21 -0.20
C LYS A 26 2.49 -13.70 -1.34
N PHE A 27 2.01 -12.81 -2.21
CA PHE A 27 1.20 -13.17 -3.37
C PHE A 27 2.03 -13.55 -4.61
N GLY A 28 3.35 -13.35 -4.59
CA GLY A 28 4.22 -13.62 -5.73
C GLY A 28 4.06 -12.58 -6.85
N VAL A 29 3.79 -11.33 -6.48
CA VAL A 29 3.72 -10.19 -7.40
C VAL A 29 5.08 -9.51 -7.47
N GLU A 30 5.67 -9.43 -8.65
CA GLU A 30 6.92 -8.70 -8.88
C GLU A 30 6.70 -7.19 -8.77
N TYR A 31 7.61 -6.51 -8.10
CA TYR A 31 7.55 -5.06 -7.88
C TYR A 31 8.95 -4.42 -8.02
N GLU A 32 8.97 -3.13 -8.24
CA GLU A 32 10.13 -2.27 -8.03
C GLU A 32 9.86 -1.32 -6.86
N MET A 33 10.89 -0.97 -6.09
CA MET A 33 10.77 -0.04 -4.97
C MET A 33 11.87 1.02 -5.05
N THR A 34 11.48 2.29 -4.89
CA THR A 34 12.45 3.38 -4.98
C THR A 34 12.06 4.57 -4.09
N ILE A 35 13.05 5.41 -3.81
CA ILE A 35 12.91 6.68 -3.11
C ILE A 35 13.07 7.80 -4.12
N ILE A 36 12.01 8.55 -4.39
CA ILE A 36 12.06 9.75 -5.25
C ILE A 36 11.23 10.84 -4.61
N SER A 37 11.88 11.94 -4.22
CA SER A 37 11.18 13.09 -3.68
C SER A 37 10.65 13.97 -4.82
N ALA A 38 9.34 14.06 -4.97
CA ALA A 38 8.72 14.92 -5.97
C ALA A 38 9.11 16.41 -5.82
N HIS A 39 9.41 16.85 -4.59
CA HIS A 39 9.81 18.22 -4.30
C HIS A 39 11.30 18.51 -4.52
N ARG A 40 12.17 17.51 -4.30
CA ARG A 40 13.63 17.67 -4.37
C ARG A 40 14.25 17.13 -5.65
N MET A 41 13.53 16.26 -6.37
CA MET A 41 13.94 15.59 -7.61
C MET A 41 12.78 15.57 -8.61
N PRO A 42 12.21 16.74 -8.96
CA PRO A 42 10.96 16.78 -9.76
C PRO A 42 11.13 16.21 -11.17
N ASP A 43 12.26 16.38 -11.78
CA ASP A 43 12.61 15.85 -13.11
C ASP A 43 12.68 14.32 -13.10
N VAL A 44 13.36 13.73 -12.11
CA VAL A 44 13.46 12.28 -11.94
C VAL A 44 12.08 11.69 -11.61
N PHE A 45 11.29 12.40 -10.79
CA PHE A 45 9.93 11.98 -10.46
C PHE A 45 9.01 11.94 -11.70
N VAL A 46 9.03 12.98 -12.50
CA VAL A 46 8.23 13.05 -13.75
C VAL A 46 8.65 11.95 -14.72
N ASP A 47 9.94 11.74 -14.91
CA ASP A 47 10.47 10.67 -15.77
C ASP A 47 10.04 9.28 -15.24
N TYR A 48 10.13 9.05 -13.95
CA TYR A 48 9.69 7.80 -13.33
C TYR A 48 8.21 7.51 -13.57
N ALA A 49 7.34 8.49 -13.27
CA ALA A 49 5.90 8.31 -13.33
C ALA A 49 5.39 8.16 -14.77
N THR A 50 5.86 9.01 -15.69
CA THR A 50 5.42 8.98 -17.11
C THR A 50 5.90 7.75 -17.86
N LYS A 51 7.05 7.16 -17.48
CA LYS A 51 7.60 5.95 -18.12
C LYS A 51 7.29 4.66 -17.34
N ALA A 52 6.48 4.72 -16.29
CA ALA A 52 6.18 3.56 -15.47
C ALA A 52 5.49 2.45 -16.27
N GLU A 53 4.53 2.80 -17.12
CA GLU A 53 3.81 1.85 -17.96
C GLU A 53 4.73 1.15 -18.98
N GLU A 54 5.68 1.85 -19.58
CA GLU A 54 6.67 1.28 -20.50
C GLU A 54 7.55 0.20 -19.81
N ARG A 55 7.76 0.31 -18.48
CA ARG A 55 8.46 -0.69 -17.68
C ARG A 55 7.58 -1.87 -17.25
N GLY A 56 6.30 -1.86 -17.59
CA GLY A 56 5.34 -2.90 -17.25
C GLY A 56 4.59 -2.66 -15.93
N ILE A 57 4.75 -1.50 -15.31
CA ILE A 57 4.02 -1.14 -14.08
C ILE A 57 2.54 -0.94 -14.41
N GLN A 58 1.69 -1.60 -13.63
CA GLN A 58 0.23 -1.58 -13.78
C GLN A 58 -0.47 -0.90 -12.59
N VAL A 59 0.24 -0.74 -11.47
CA VAL A 59 -0.25 -0.05 -10.27
C VAL A 59 0.93 0.64 -9.61
N ILE A 60 0.76 1.88 -9.15
CA ILE A 60 1.71 2.56 -8.28
C ILE A 60 1.17 2.59 -6.84
N ILE A 61 2.00 2.21 -5.88
CA ILE A 61 1.77 2.42 -4.44
C ILE A 61 2.69 3.55 -4.01
N ALA A 62 2.14 4.68 -3.60
CA ALA A 62 2.90 5.86 -3.21
C ALA A 62 2.63 6.24 -1.76
N GLY A 63 3.69 6.34 -0.94
CA GLY A 63 3.62 6.76 0.46
C GLY A 63 4.19 8.16 0.65
N ALA A 64 3.51 8.99 1.45
CA ALA A 64 3.96 10.33 1.79
C ALA A 64 3.42 10.82 3.12
N GLY A 65 4.21 11.63 3.83
CA GLY A 65 3.86 12.27 5.08
C GLY A 65 3.78 13.79 4.99
N GLY A 66 3.02 14.41 5.89
CA GLY A 66 2.82 15.86 5.95
C GLY A 66 1.99 16.38 4.78
N ALA A 67 2.52 17.35 4.03
CA ALA A 67 1.96 17.77 2.73
C ALA A 67 2.21 16.68 1.69
N ALA A 68 1.43 15.63 1.76
CA ALA A 68 1.65 14.37 1.07
C ALA A 68 1.24 14.42 -0.41
N HIS A 69 1.97 15.18 -1.23
CA HIS A 69 1.66 15.43 -2.64
C HIS A 69 1.97 14.23 -3.56
N LEU A 70 2.92 13.38 -3.18
CA LEU A 70 3.48 12.34 -4.05
C LEU A 70 2.41 11.43 -4.69
N PRO A 71 1.41 10.88 -3.97
CA PRO A 71 0.39 10.04 -4.58
C PRO A 71 -0.47 10.76 -5.62
N GLY A 72 -0.88 12.00 -5.32
CA GLY A 72 -1.66 12.83 -6.25
C GLY A 72 -0.87 13.20 -7.50
N MET A 73 0.42 13.52 -7.36
CA MET A 73 1.29 13.80 -8.49
C MET A 73 1.54 12.55 -9.35
N CYS A 74 1.66 11.35 -8.73
CA CYS A 74 1.68 10.08 -9.49
C CYS A 74 0.40 9.92 -10.31
N ALA A 75 -0.77 10.12 -9.69
CA ALA A 75 -2.06 9.96 -10.36
C ALA A 75 -2.31 10.98 -11.50
N ALA A 76 -1.62 12.11 -11.46
CA ALA A 76 -1.69 13.10 -12.55
C ALA A 76 -0.79 12.76 -13.76
N LEU A 77 0.19 11.87 -13.59
CA LEU A 77 1.21 11.55 -14.60
C LEU A 77 1.15 10.09 -15.08
N PHE A 78 0.37 9.26 -14.42
CA PHE A 78 0.27 7.83 -14.68
C PHE A 78 -1.20 7.44 -14.83
N ASP A 79 -1.58 6.90 -15.98
CA ASP A 79 -2.97 6.66 -16.36
C ASP A 79 -3.61 5.43 -15.68
N LEU A 80 -2.81 4.58 -15.03
CA LEU A 80 -3.26 3.39 -14.32
C LEU A 80 -3.41 3.64 -12.81
N PRO A 81 -4.00 2.70 -12.04
CA PRO A 81 -4.35 2.93 -10.65
C PRO A 81 -3.18 3.35 -9.75
N VAL A 82 -3.40 4.38 -8.93
CA VAL A 82 -2.50 4.81 -7.87
C VAL A 82 -3.15 4.60 -6.51
N ILE A 83 -2.39 3.96 -5.60
CA ILE A 83 -2.78 3.73 -4.21
C ILE A 83 -1.92 4.64 -3.32
N GLY A 84 -2.58 5.49 -2.54
CA GLY A 84 -1.92 6.41 -1.61
C GLY A 84 -1.87 5.87 -0.19
N ILE A 85 -0.69 5.92 0.43
CA ILE A 85 -0.49 5.57 1.83
C ILE A 85 -0.16 6.84 2.60
N PRO A 86 -1.09 7.36 3.45
CA PRO A 86 -0.76 8.43 4.38
C PRO A 86 0.26 7.91 5.41
N ILE A 87 1.39 8.59 5.55
CA ILE A 87 2.41 8.22 6.53
C ILE A 87 2.18 9.02 7.81
N HIS A 88 2.28 8.35 8.95
CA HIS A 88 2.20 8.97 10.28
C HIS A 88 3.23 10.10 10.42
N THR A 89 2.78 11.24 10.96
CA THR A 89 3.64 12.39 11.27
C THR A 89 3.69 12.65 12.78
N LYS A 90 4.82 13.16 13.26
CA LYS A 90 4.98 13.49 14.68
C LYS A 90 4.09 14.66 15.12
N SER A 91 3.75 15.56 14.20
CA SER A 91 3.00 16.79 14.47
C SER A 91 1.52 16.55 14.72
N VAL A 92 0.84 15.82 13.84
CA VAL A 92 -0.62 15.59 13.89
C VAL A 92 -1.02 14.14 13.62
N GLY A 93 -0.12 13.20 13.87
CA GLY A 93 -0.45 11.76 13.84
C GLY A 93 -0.78 11.21 12.45
N GLY A 94 -0.45 11.91 11.38
CA GLY A 94 -0.72 11.50 10.00
C GLY A 94 -2.06 11.98 9.44
N VAL A 95 -2.87 12.72 10.20
CA VAL A 95 -4.13 13.28 9.72
C VAL A 95 -3.90 14.31 8.60
N ASP A 96 -2.82 15.07 8.69
CA ASP A 96 -2.32 15.96 7.64
C ASP A 96 -2.01 15.19 6.34
N SER A 97 -1.30 14.07 6.45
CA SER A 97 -1.00 13.18 5.33
C SER A 97 -2.30 12.61 4.71
N LEU A 98 -3.21 12.14 5.56
CA LEU A 98 -4.49 11.58 5.13
C LEU A 98 -5.31 12.60 4.35
N TYR A 99 -5.49 13.81 4.87
CA TYR A 99 -6.27 14.84 4.18
C TYR A 99 -5.60 15.32 2.90
N SER A 100 -4.27 15.38 2.86
CA SER A 100 -3.53 15.74 1.63
C SER A 100 -3.76 14.72 0.50
N ILE A 101 -3.89 13.43 0.84
CA ILE A 101 -4.01 12.35 -0.16
C ILE A 101 -5.47 12.08 -0.54
N VAL A 102 -6.42 12.11 0.43
CA VAL A 102 -7.79 11.70 0.17
C VAL A 102 -8.63 12.78 -0.53
N GLN A 103 -8.24 14.06 -0.44
CA GLN A 103 -8.97 15.21 -0.99
C GLN A 103 -8.51 15.55 -2.42
N MET A 104 -8.42 14.56 -3.30
CA MET A 104 -8.04 14.78 -4.68
C MET A 104 -9.13 15.49 -5.49
N PRO A 105 -8.76 16.35 -6.47
CA PRO A 105 -9.73 16.98 -7.37
C PRO A 105 -10.40 15.94 -8.28
N SER A 106 -11.60 16.29 -8.76
CA SER A 106 -12.31 15.48 -9.76
C SER A 106 -11.44 15.25 -10.99
N GLY A 107 -11.35 13.99 -11.44
CA GLY A 107 -10.56 13.58 -12.59
C GLY A 107 -9.19 12.98 -12.24
N ILE A 108 -8.67 13.16 -11.02
CA ILE A 108 -7.37 12.61 -10.58
C ILE A 108 -7.58 11.76 -9.32
N PRO A 109 -8.13 10.54 -9.43
CA PRO A 109 -8.42 9.71 -8.27
C PRO A 109 -7.17 9.04 -7.70
N VAL A 110 -7.10 8.97 -6.35
CA VAL A 110 -6.13 8.15 -5.61
C VAL A 110 -6.89 7.23 -4.65
N ALA A 111 -6.64 5.92 -4.75
CA ALA A 111 -7.20 4.94 -3.83
C ALA A 111 -6.47 5.00 -2.48
N THR A 112 -6.99 5.78 -1.54
CA THR A 112 -6.33 6.04 -0.25
C THR A 112 -6.63 4.94 0.77
N VAL A 113 -5.57 4.37 1.38
CA VAL A 113 -5.68 3.42 2.49
C VAL A 113 -5.55 4.13 3.85
N ALA A 114 -5.66 3.40 4.95
CA ALA A 114 -5.47 3.95 6.29
C ALA A 114 -4.05 4.51 6.50
N ILE A 115 -3.89 5.38 7.50
CA ILE A 115 -2.58 5.86 7.95
C ILE A 115 -1.69 4.64 8.26
N ASP A 116 -0.47 4.61 7.73
CA ASP A 116 0.49 3.50 7.79
C ASP A 116 -0.05 2.16 7.25
N GLY A 117 -1.12 2.18 6.47
CA GLY A 117 -1.85 1.01 5.97
C GLY A 117 -1.18 0.30 4.77
N ALA A 118 0.15 0.25 4.73
CA ALA A 118 0.91 -0.26 3.58
C ALA A 118 0.62 -1.74 3.24
N ALA A 119 0.34 -2.59 4.24
CA ALA A 119 -0.06 -3.97 3.98
C ALA A 119 -1.36 -4.03 3.15
N ASN A 120 -2.35 -3.21 3.51
CA ASN A 120 -3.60 -3.11 2.75
C ASN A 120 -3.39 -2.51 1.34
N ALA A 121 -2.41 -1.63 1.16
CA ALA A 121 -2.04 -1.14 -0.17
C ALA A 121 -1.50 -2.26 -1.06
N GLY A 122 -0.61 -3.13 -0.54
CA GLY A 122 -0.11 -4.31 -1.26
C GLY A 122 -1.23 -5.30 -1.61
N ILE A 123 -2.17 -5.54 -0.68
CA ILE A 123 -3.35 -6.38 -0.94
C ILE A 123 -4.26 -5.74 -2.01
N LEU A 124 -4.48 -4.42 -1.95
CA LEU A 124 -5.33 -3.71 -2.93
C LEU A 124 -4.70 -3.75 -4.32
N ALA A 125 -3.40 -3.51 -4.44
CA ALA A 125 -2.68 -3.65 -5.70
C ALA A 125 -2.83 -5.07 -6.27
N THR A 126 -2.65 -6.10 -5.45
CA THR A 126 -2.86 -7.49 -5.85
C THR A 126 -4.31 -7.75 -6.31
N LYS A 127 -5.31 -7.16 -5.63
CA LYS A 127 -6.72 -7.26 -6.05
C LYS A 127 -6.97 -6.60 -7.40
N ILE A 128 -6.39 -5.43 -7.65
CA ILE A 128 -6.51 -4.74 -8.94
C ILE A 128 -5.95 -5.64 -10.05
N LEU A 129 -4.74 -6.18 -9.87
CA LEU A 129 -4.11 -7.08 -10.82
C LEU A 129 -4.92 -8.38 -11.02
N SER A 130 -5.58 -8.87 -9.97
CA SER A 130 -6.38 -10.12 -10.01
C SER A 130 -7.66 -10.03 -10.84
N VAL A 131 -8.03 -8.84 -11.32
CA VAL A 131 -9.18 -8.67 -12.25
C VAL A 131 -8.91 -9.44 -13.54
N SER A 132 -7.68 -9.40 -14.05
CA SER A 132 -7.23 -10.11 -15.26
C SER A 132 -6.34 -11.32 -14.99
N ASP A 133 -5.99 -11.61 -13.71
CA ASP A 133 -5.07 -12.67 -13.31
C ASP A 133 -5.76 -13.64 -12.34
N MET A 134 -6.16 -14.80 -12.88
CA MET A 134 -6.91 -15.81 -12.13
C MET A 134 -6.09 -16.49 -11.04
N GLU A 135 -4.77 -16.62 -11.22
CA GLU A 135 -3.89 -17.19 -10.20
C GLU A 135 -3.78 -16.27 -8.98
N LEU A 136 -3.63 -14.97 -9.21
CA LEU A 136 -3.68 -14.01 -8.11
C LEU A 136 -5.04 -14.03 -7.40
N ARG A 137 -6.12 -14.17 -8.15
CA ARG A 137 -7.48 -14.28 -7.58
C ARG A 137 -7.62 -15.51 -6.68
N LYS A 138 -7.04 -16.65 -7.06
CA LYS A 138 -7.01 -17.86 -6.25
C LYS A 138 -6.25 -17.62 -4.95
N LYS A 139 -5.02 -17.10 -5.03
CA LYS A 139 -4.20 -16.77 -3.85
C LYS A 139 -4.89 -15.81 -2.87
N LEU A 140 -5.62 -14.82 -3.37
CA LEU A 140 -6.42 -13.90 -2.55
C LEU A 140 -7.59 -14.61 -1.82
N LYS A 141 -8.20 -15.62 -2.44
CA LYS A 141 -9.23 -16.45 -1.78
C LYS A 141 -8.61 -17.31 -0.67
N GLU A 142 -7.47 -17.93 -0.95
CA GLU A 142 -6.72 -18.74 0.03
C GLU A 142 -6.30 -17.86 1.22
N TYR A 143 -5.79 -16.66 0.98
CA TYR A 143 -5.45 -15.70 2.03
C TYR A 143 -6.64 -15.32 2.93
N LYS A 144 -7.85 -15.19 2.36
CA LYS A 144 -9.06 -14.94 3.16
C LYS A 144 -9.41 -16.13 4.07
N VAL A 145 -9.20 -17.36 3.62
CA VAL A 145 -9.39 -18.56 4.43
C VAL A 145 -8.37 -18.58 5.58
N GLU A 146 -7.08 -18.35 5.27
CA GLU A 146 -6.01 -18.24 6.27
C GLU A 146 -6.34 -17.21 7.37
N MET A 147 -6.80 -16.01 6.98
CA MET A 147 -7.20 -14.99 7.96
C MET A 147 -8.39 -15.45 8.85
N LYS A 148 -9.39 -16.10 8.25
CA LYS A 148 -10.53 -16.64 8.98
C LYS A 148 -10.09 -17.70 10.00
N ASP A 149 -9.28 -18.65 9.55
CA ASP A 149 -8.79 -19.74 10.39
C ASP A 149 -7.96 -19.22 11.57
N GLY A 150 -7.13 -18.18 11.33
CA GLY A 150 -6.37 -17.50 12.38
C GLY A 150 -7.25 -16.82 13.43
N VAL A 151 -8.40 -16.26 13.06
CA VAL A 151 -9.36 -15.68 14.03
C VAL A 151 -10.12 -16.79 14.74
N THR A 152 -10.54 -17.85 14.04
CA THR A 152 -11.23 -19.01 14.62
C THR A 152 -10.38 -19.66 15.70
N ALA A 153 -9.11 -19.92 15.43
CA ALA A 153 -8.20 -20.51 16.41
C ALA A 153 -8.03 -19.64 17.68
N LYS A 154 -8.02 -18.31 17.52
CA LYS A 154 -7.98 -17.37 18.66
C LYS A 154 -9.28 -17.43 19.48
N ALA A 155 -10.43 -17.50 18.82
CA ALA A 155 -11.71 -17.60 19.48
C ALA A 155 -11.83 -18.93 20.28
N GLU A 156 -11.47 -20.04 19.66
CA GLU A 156 -11.45 -21.35 20.33
C GLU A 156 -10.50 -21.38 21.53
N LYS A 157 -9.31 -20.79 21.40
CA LYS A 157 -8.35 -20.65 22.50
C LYS A 157 -8.92 -19.79 23.64
N LEU A 158 -9.63 -18.71 23.33
CA LEU A 158 -10.29 -17.87 24.33
C LEU A 158 -11.39 -18.62 25.07
N ASP A 159 -12.20 -19.39 24.36
CA ASP A 159 -13.27 -20.21 24.94
C ASP A 159 -12.73 -21.31 25.88
N GLN A 160 -11.60 -21.93 25.51
CA GLN A 160 -10.95 -22.96 26.30
C GLN A 160 -10.29 -22.42 27.57
N LEU A 161 -9.61 -21.27 27.49
CA LEU A 161 -8.82 -20.74 28.59
C LEU A 161 -9.59 -19.77 29.49
N GLY A 162 -10.67 -19.17 28.97
CA GLY A 162 -11.30 -18.01 29.56
C GLY A 162 -10.43 -16.74 29.46
N TYR A 163 -11.04 -15.55 29.58
CA TYR A 163 -10.36 -14.29 29.35
C TYR A 163 -9.17 -14.02 30.30
N ALA A 164 -9.29 -14.45 31.56
CA ALA A 164 -8.27 -14.18 32.59
C ALA A 164 -6.94 -14.90 32.32
N GLU A 165 -6.99 -16.13 31.81
CA GLU A 165 -5.80 -16.89 31.46
C GLU A 165 -5.30 -16.53 30.06
N TYR A 166 -6.21 -16.24 29.14
CA TYR A 166 -5.87 -15.81 27.77
C TYR A 166 -5.02 -14.53 27.76
N ILE A 167 -5.39 -13.52 28.57
CA ILE A 167 -4.64 -12.24 28.66
C ILE A 167 -3.19 -12.45 29.12
N LYS A 168 -2.93 -13.42 30.04
CA LYS A 168 -1.57 -13.71 30.50
C LYS A 168 -0.65 -14.29 29.43
N GLN A 169 -1.23 -14.83 28.33
CA GLN A 169 -0.52 -15.46 27.23
C GLN A 169 -0.42 -14.55 25.98
N MET A 170 -0.91 -13.31 26.06
CA MET A 170 -0.76 -12.27 25.03
C MET A 170 0.55 -11.51 25.18
#